data_002a4423597f372323a72e3bc94d3279
#
_entry.id   002a4423597f372323a72e3bc94d3279
#
_cell.length_a   1.000
_cell.length_b   1.000
_cell.length_c   1.000
_cell.angle_alpha   90.00
_cell.angle_beta   90.00
_cell.angle_gamma   90.00
#
_symmetry.space_group_name_H-M   'P 1'
#
loop_
_entity.id
_entity.type
_entity.pdbx_description
1 polymer ?
#
loop_
_entity_poly.entity_id
_entity_poly.type
_entity_poly.pdbx_seq_one_letter_code
_entity_poly.pdbx_strand_id
1 'polypeptide(L)'
;NMEVPFDYFWKELLRDQGKTVGRLDSRYIGMDKKNAGQKPDYNAELLSWEHSFTPAINMYLRDELGYKTDLNYYIFGPVQPWDNSNNNTGDDLRQAMMENPYLNLLVQSGYYDGACDYFNAKYNMWQMDPAGKIQDRMFWEGYRSGHMMYLRKEDLSTSNDHLRVFIKNSIPKVGTPAKF
;
A
#
# COMPACT_ATOMS: atom_id res chain seq x y z
N ASN A 1 1.84 -27.47 -6.01
CA ASN A 1 1.62 -26.06 -5.67
C ASN A 1 0.48 -25.57 -6.54
N MET A 2 -0.73 -25.49 -6.00
CA MET A 2 -1.80 -24.74 -6.66
C MET A 2 -1.61 -23.29 -6.27
N GLU A 3 -1.16 -22.48 -7.21
CA GLU A 3 -1.30 -21.03 -7.08
C GLU A 3 -2.79 -20.73 -7.15
N VAL A 4 -3.39 -20.45 -6.01
CA VAL A 4 -4.75 -19.90 -5.99
C VAL A 4 -4.64 -18.46 -6.49
N PRO A 5 -5.30 -18.09 -7.61
CA PRO A 5 -5.28 -16.71 -8.06
C PRO A 5 -5.73 -15.80 -6.92
N PHE A 6 -5.00 -14.71 -6.69
CA PHE A 6 -5.27 -13.79 -5.59
C PHE A 6 -6.72 -13.26 -5.59
N ASP A 7 -7.26 -12.97 -6.78
CA ASP A 7 -8.65 -12.56 -6.97
C ASP A 7 -9.67 -13.62 -6.51
N TYR A 8 -9.32 -14.92 -6.55
CA TYR A 8 -10.17 -15.99 -6.08
C TYR A 8 -10.41 -15.92 -4.58
N PHE A 9 -9.39 -15.56 -3.80
CA PHE A 9 -9.49 -15.46 -2.34
C PHE A 9 -10.55 -14.40 -1.92
N TRP A 10 -10.57 -13.24 -2.55
CA TRP A 10 -11.53 -12.17 -2.25
C TRP A 10 -12.97 -12.56 -2.57
N LYS A 11 -13.14 -13.34 -3.62
CA LYS A 11 -14.44 -13.89 -4.00
C LYS A 11 -14.87 -15.02 -3.09
N GLU A 12 -13.94 -15.87 -2.66
CA GLU A 12 -14.23 -17.10 -1.92
C GLU A 12 -14.65 -16.85 -0.47
N LEU A 13 -14.07 -15.84 0.18
CA LEU A 13 -14.28 -15.57 1.61
C LEU A 13 -15.74 -15.44 2.03
N LEU A 14 -16.59 -14.84 1.20
CA LEU A 14 -18.01 -14.61 1.48
C LEU A 14 -18.92 -15.10 0.36
N ARG A 15 -18.46 -16.05 -0.44
CA ARG A 15 -19.19 -16.64 -1.57
C ARG A 15 -20.55 -17.22 -1.18
N ASP A 16 -20.60 -17.91 -0.05
CA ASP A 16 -21.82 -18.51 0.52
C ASP A 16 -22.88 -17.46 0.89
N GLN A 17 -22.46 -16.22 1.11
CA GLN A 17 -23.33 -15.07 1.38
C GLN A 17 -23.65 -14.24 0.14
N GLY A 18 -23.17 -14.62 -1.05
CA GLY A 18 -23.30 -13.85 -2.27
C GLY A 18 -22.57 -12.50 -2.23
N LYS A 19 -21.47 -12.44 -1.49
CA LYS A 19 -20.70 -11.21 -1.25
C LYS A 19 -19.24 -11.38 -1.66
N THR A 20 -18.58 -10.25 -1.88
CA THR A 20 -17.15 -10.14 -2.08
C THR A 20 -16.54 -9.14 -1.10
N VAL A 21 -15.27 -9.30 -0.79
CA VAL A 21 -14.51 -8.35 0.03
C VAL A 21 -13.60 -7.49 -0.84
N GLY A 22 -13.28 -6.29 -0.38
CA GLY A 22 -12.38 -5.38 -1.05
C GLY A 22 -10.94 -5.91 -1.07
N ARG A 23 -10.27 -5.74 -2.20
CA ARG A 23 -8.86 -6.14 -2.38
C ARG A 23 -7.90 -5.18 -1.68
N LEU A 24 -8.11 -3.88 -1.86
CA LEU A 24 -7.27 -2.84 -1.25
C LEU A 24 -7.64 -2.58 0.22
N ASP A 25 -8.84 -2.98 0.64
CA ASP A 25 -9.27 -2.94 2.02
C ASP A 25 -10.36 -3.98 2.27
N SER A 26 -9.99 -5.10 2.86
CA SER A 26 -10.89 -6.25 3.09
C SER A 26 -12.00 -5.99 4.12
N ARG A 27 -12.04 -4.82 4.75
CA ARG A 27 -13.16 -4.39 5.61
C ARG A 27 -14.37 -3.93 4.79
N TYR A 28 -14.16 -3.56 3.52
CA TYR A 28 -15.24 -3.24 2.61
C TYR A 28 -15.86 -4.52 2.05
N ILE A 29 -17.16 -4.61 2.12
CA ILE A 29 -17.94 -5.76 1.66
C ILE A 29 -18.96 -5.26 0.65
N GLY A 30 -19.10 -5.96 -0.47
CA GLY A 30 -20.09 -5.68 -1.50
C GLY A 30 -20.85 -6.91 -1.92
N MET A 31 -21.97 -6.71 -2.61
CA MET A 31 -22.72 -7.80 -3.23
C MET A 31 -22.01 -8.24 -4.52
N ASP A 32 -21.75 -9.55 -4.64
CA ASP A 32 -21.22 -10.11 -5.87
C ASP A 32 -22.37 -10.45 -6.82
N LYS A 33 -22.22 -10.13 -8.10
CA LYS A 33 -23.25 -10.37 -9.13
C LYS A 33 -23.47 -11.85 -9.39
N LYS A 34 -22.41 -12.64 -9.28
CA LYS A 34 -22.40 -14.08 -9.56
C LYS A 34 -21.69 -14.82 -8.46
N ASN A 35 -22.34 -15.83 -7.88
CA ASN A 35 -21.65 -16.70 -6.92
C ASN A 35 -20.60 -17.62 -7.59
N ALA A 36 -20.75 -17.88 -8.89
CA ALA A 36 -19.80 -18.67 -9.67
C ALA A 36 -18.62 -17.84 -10.20
N GLY A 37 -17.56 -18.52 -10.60
CA GLY A 37 -16.36 -17.89 -11.16
C GLY A 37 -15.26 -17.68 -10.13
N GLN A 38 -14.11 -17.21 -10.61
CA GLN A 38 -12.89 -17.06 -9.80
C GLN A 38 -12.60 -15.62 -9.41
N LYS A 39 -13.26 -14.66 -10.03
CA LYS A 39 -13.00 -13.23 -9.80
C LYS A 39 -14.25 -12.51 -9.31
N PRO A 40 -14.11 -11.56 -8.38
CA PRO A 40 -15.20 -10.63 -8.06
C PRO A 40 -15.60 -9.80 -9.29
N ASP A 41 -16.82 -9.33 -9.33
CA ASP A 41 -17.28 -8.43 -10.39
C ASP A 41 -16.64 -7.04 -10.30
N TYR A 42 -16.26 -6.63 -9.10
CA TYR A 42 -15.67 -5.33 -8.80
C TYR A 42 -14.94 -5.35 -7.44
N ASN A 43 -14.17 -4.32 -7.18
CA ASN A 43 -13.56 -4.09 -5.87
C ASN A 43 -14.50 -3.25 -5.02
N ALA A 44 -14.99 -3.81 -3.90
CA ALA A 44 -16.02 -3.18 -3.07
C ALA A 44 -15.59 -1.82 -2.49
N GLU A 45 -14.33 -1.67 -2.15
CA GLU A 45 -13.75 -0.42 -1.64
C GLU A 45 -13.69 0.67 -2.69
N LEU A 46 -13.34 0.32 -3.96
CA LEU A 46 -13.19 1.30 -5.02
C LEU A 46 -14.48 2.03 -5.34
N LEU A 47 -15.61 1.33 -5.26
CA LEU A 47 -16.92 1.95 -5.47
C LEU A 47 -17.17 3.08 -4.46
N SER A 48 -16.86 2.83 -3.19
CA SER A 48 -17.00 3.85 -2.14
C SER A 48 -16.02 5.01 -2.33
N TRP A 49 -14.76 4.70 -2.65
CA TRP A 49 -13.72 5.71 -2.79
C TRP A 49 -13.91 6.59 -4.02
N GLU A 50 -14.29 6.01 -5.15
CA GLU A 50 -14.51 6.76 -6.38
C GLU A 50 -15.64 7.79 -6.24
N HIS A 51 -16.76 7.39 -5.64
CA HIS A 51 -17.89 8.29 -5.40
C HIS A 51 -17.57 9.40 -4.39
N SER A 52 -16.64 9.19 -3.49
CA SER A 52 -16.24 10.19 -2.51
C SER A 52 -15.13 11.11 -3.03
N PHE A 53 -14.08 10.53 -3.61
CA PHE A 53 -12.87 11.28 -3.94
C PHE A 53 -12.93 11.97 -5.31
N THR A 54 -13.57 11.38 -6.30
CA THR A 54 -13.65 12.01 -7.63
C THR A 54 -14.36 13.37 -7.60
N PRO A 55 -15.53 13.53 -6.97
CA PRO A 55 -16.14 14.86 -6.82
C PRO A 55 -15.29 15.81 -5.99
N ALA A 56 -14.72 15.32 -4.89
CA ALA A 56 -13.94 16.14 -3.98
C ALA A 56 -12.69 16.72 -4.64
N ILE A 57 -11.92 15.91 -5.38
CA ILE A 57 -10.71 16.39 -6.07
C ILE A 57 -11.04 17.40 -7.18
N ASN A 58 -12.10 17.15 -7.95
CA ASN A 58 -12.51 18.08 -9.01
C ASN A 58 -12.97 19.43 -8.45
N MET A 59 -13.69 19.42 -7.33
CA MET A 59 -14.08 20.63 -6.62
C MET A 59 -12.84 21.36 -6.08
N TYR A 60 -11.93 20.65 -5.42
CA TYR A 60 -10.71 21.22 -4.86
C TYR A 60 -9.83 21.86 -5.94
N LEU A 61 -9.60 21.15 -7.06
CA LEU A 61 -8.82 21.68 -8.18
C LEU A 61 -9.42 22.98 -8.73
N ARG A 62 -10.73 23.02 -8.92
CA ARG A 62 -11.42 24.16 -9.52
C ARG A 62 -11.56 25.33 -8.53
N ASP A 63 -12.05 25.05 -7.32
CA ASP A 63 -12.52 26.08 -6.40
C ASP A 63 -11.41 26.59 -5.48
N GLU A 64 -10.49 25.72 -5.05
CA GLU A 64 -9.38 26.08 -4.16
C GLU A 64 -8.09 26.40 -4.92
N LEU A 65 -7.74 25.61 -5.94
CA LEU A 65 -6.51 25.82 -6.69
C LEU A 65 -6.70 26.67 -7.96
N GLY A 66 -7.94 27.06 -8.29
CA GLY A 66 -8.23 27.88 -9.45
C GLY A 66 -7.95 27.21 -10.80
N TYR A 67 -7.76 25.90 -10.85
CA TYR A 67 -7.53 25.15 -12.07
C TYR A 67 -8.84 24.92 -12.83
N LYS A 68 -9.12 25.79 -13.79
CA LYS A 68 -10.35 25.76 -14.59
C LYS A 68 -10.13 24.93 -15.86
N THR A 69 -10.86 23.84 -15.96
CA THR A 69 -10.86 22.93 -17.11
C THR A 69 -12.21 22.25 -17.26
N ASP A 70 -12.56 21.86 -18.48
CA ASP A 70 -13.73 21.04 -18.79
C ASP A 70 -13.42 19.53 -18.64
N LEU A 71 -12.16 19.17 -18.35
CA LEU A 71 -11.75 17.80 -18.11
C LEU A 71 -11.97 17.41 -16.66
N ASN A 72 -12.53 16.22 -16.45
CA ASN A 72 -12.63 15.63 -15.12
C ASN A 72 -11.33 14.91 -14.75
N TYR A 73 -10.90 15.09 -13.50
CA TYR A 73 -9.87 14.25 -12.90
C TYR A 73 -10.53 12.97 -12.35
N TYR A 74 -10.12 11.83 -12.88
CA TYR A 74 -10.54 10.51 -12.39
C TYR A 74 -9.45 9.92 -11.51
N ILE A 75 -9.79 9.56 -10.26
CA ILE A 75 -8.81 8.98 -9.32
C ILE A 75 -8.31 7.60 -9.78
N PHE A 76 -9.10 6.89 -10.57
CA PHE A 76 -8.74 5.62 -11.20
C PHE A 76 -8.73 5.77 -12.73
N GLY A 77 -7.92 6.67 -13.22
CA GLY A 77 -7.75 6.90 -14.65
C GLY A 77 -7.09 5.71 -15.37
N PRO A 78 -7.16 5.67 -16.70
CA PRO A 78 -6.56 4.61 -17.51
C PRO A 78 -5.02 4.78 -17.51
N VAL A 79 -4.34 4.06 -16.62
CA VAL A 79 -2.86 4.05 -16.52
C VAL A 79 -2.22 2.82 -17.17
N GLN A 80 -3.02 2.00 -17.84
CA GLN A 80 -2.56 0.80 -18.53
C GLN A 80 -2.17 1.10 -19.99
N PRO A 81 -1.22 0.37 -20.58
CA PRO A 81 -0.46 -0.72 -19.95
C PRO A 81 0.61 -0.24 -18.97
N TRP A 82 0.68 -0.90 -17.81
CA TRP A 82 1.75 -0.69 -16.84
C TRP A 82 2.96 -1.58 -17.22
N ASP A 83 4.14 -1.01 -17.35
CA ASP A 83 5.33 -1.77 -17.67
C ASP A 83 5.91 -2.44 -16.41
N ASN A 84 5.81 -3.76 -16.37
CA ASN A 84 6.38 -4.60 -15.32
C ASN A 84 7.63 -5.38 -15.80
N SER A 85 8.25 -4.98 -16.88
CA SER A 85 9.38 -5.72 -17.48
C SER A 85 10.64 -5.76 -16.59
N ASN A 86 10.78 -4.82 -15.67
CA ASN A 86 11.86 -4.78 -14.70
C ASN A 86 11.34 -4.50 -13.28
N ASN A 87 11.03 -5.56 -12.54
CA ASN A 87 10.51 -5.49 -11.16
C ASN A 87 11.58 -5.77 -10.10
N ASN A 88 12.87 -5.79 -10.43
CA ASN A 88 13.95 -6.15 -9.50
C ASN A 88 14.45 -4.95 -8.67
N THR A 89 13.54 -4.14 -8.16
CA THR A 89 13.87 -2.95 -7.36
C THR A 89 14.41 -3.29 -5.96
N GLY A 90 14.25 -4.53 -5.50
CA GLY A 90 14.80 -4.99 -4.23
C GLY A 90 16.33 -4.99 -4.20
N ASP A 91 16.96 -5.41 -5.28
CA ASP A 91 18.43 -5.37 -5.40
C ASP A 91 18.95 -3.93 -5.43
N ASP A 92 18.25 -3.02 -6.12
CA ASP A 92 18.60 -1.60 -6.17
C ASP A 92 18.50 -0.97 -4.76
N LEU A 93 17.44 -1.28 -4.02
CA LEU A 93 17.27 -0.83 -2.63
C LEU A 93 18.37 -1.38 -1.71
N ARG A 94 18.69 -2.67 -1.86
CA ARG A 94 19.79 -3.29 -1.11
C ARG A 94 21.10 -2.60 -1.38
N GLN A 95 21.43 -2.37 -2.65
CA GLN A 95 22.64 -1.65 -3.06
C GLN A 95 22.66 -0.24 -2.44
N ALA A 96 21.57 0.52 -2.57
CA ALA A 96 21.48 1.85 -2.00
C ALA A 96 21.70 1.86 -0.48
N MET A 97 21.16 0.88 0.25
CA MET A 97 21.36 0.76 1.70
C MET A 97 22.80 0.32 2.06
N MET A 98 23.44 -0.47 1.22
CA MET A 98 24.85 -0.87 1.44
C MET A 98 25.83 0.28 1.18
N GLU A 99 25.58 1.08 0.16
CA GLU A 99 26.42 2.24 -0.20
C GLU A 99 26.18 3.45 0.73
N ASN A 100 25.01 3.53 1.36
CA ASN A 100 24.63 4.61 2.26
C ASN A 100 24.42 4.09 3.69
N PRO A 101 25.46 4.06 4.52
CA PRO A 101 25.41 3.42 5.83
C PRO A 101 24.45 4.07 6.84
N TYR A 102 23.98 5.27 6.57
CA TYR A 102 23.00 6.00 7.39
C TYR A 102 21.56 5.94 6.82
N LEU A 103 21.38 5.28 5.68
CA LEU A 103 20.06 5.12 5.09
C LEU A 103 19.26 4.09 5.91
N ASN A 104 18.12 4.52 6.44
CA ASN A 104 17.15 3.68 7.12
C ASN A 104 15.89 3.54 6.27
N LEU A 105 15.21 2.42 6.41
CA LEU A 105 13.97 2.09 5.74
C LEU A 105 12.84 1.95 6.74
N LEU A 106 11.72 2.67 6.53
CA LEU A 106 10.47 2.45 7.24
C LEU A 106 9.42 1.92 6.27
N VAL A 107 8.87 0.75 6.57
CA VAL A 107 7.73 0.17 5.86
C VAL A 107 6.49 0.32 6.71
N GLN A 108 5.48 0.98 6.17
CA GLN A 108 4.18 1.17 6.81
C GLN A 108 3.11 0.45 5.99
N SER A 109 2.28 -0.37 6.63
CA SER A 109 1.28 -1.18 5.94
C SER A 109 -0.02 -1.29 6.74
N GLY A 110 -1.14 -1.33 6.04
CA GLY A 110 -2.43 -1.67 6.62
C GLY A 110 -2.62 -3.20 6.70
N TYR A 111 -3.14 -3.72 7.82
CA TYR A 111 -3.36 -5.16 8.00
C TYR A 111 -4.45 -5.74 7.10
N TYR A 112 -5.34 -4.89 6.58
CA TYR A 112 -6.45 -5.28 5.71
C TYR A 112 -6.18 -5.01 4.23
N ASP A 113 -4.94 -4.61 3.89
CA ASP A 113 -4.50 -4.45 2.51
C ASP A 113 -4.13 -5.80 1.90
N GLY A 114 -4.89 -6.23 0.91
CA GLY A 114 -4.61 -7.45 0.19
C GLY A 114 -3.92 -7.21 -1.16
N ALA A 115 -3.56 -5.98 -1.48
CA ALA A 115 -2.76 -5.65 -2.66
C ALA A 115 -1.27 -5.50 -2.31
N CYS A 116 -0.98 -4.98 -1.10
CA CYS A 116 0.36 -4.82 -0.56
C CYS A 116 0.41 -5.43 0.85
N ASP A 117 0.34 -6.76 0.91
CA ASP A 117 0.23 -7.51 2.16
C ASP A 117 1.38 -7.21 3.12
N TYR A 118 1.04 -6.95 4.37
CA TYR A 118 2.00 -6.65 5.43
C TYR A 118 3.13 -7.68 5.54
N PHE A 119 2.79 -8.97 5.56
CA PHE A 119 3.80 -10.03 5.67
C PHE A 119 4.55 -10.29 4.37
N ASN A 120 3.92 -10.04 3.21
CA ASN A 120 4.61 -10.13 1.94
C ASN A 120 5.70 -9.04 1.82
N ALA A 121 5.41 -7.83 2.26
CA ALA A 121 6.42 -6.77 2.33
C ALA A 121 7.60 -7.17 3.24
N LYS A 122 7.34 -7.72 4.42
CA LYS A 122 8.39 -8.24 5.31
C LYS A 122 9.20 -9.36 4.67
N TYR A 123 8.52 -10.33 4.06
CA TYR A 123 9.18 -11.45 3.41
C TYR A 123 10.13 -10.98 2.31
N ASN A 124 9.68 -10.07 1.45
CA ASN A 124 10.51 -9.51 0.38
C ASN A 124 11.75 -8.79 0.92
N MET A 125 11.61 -8.03 2.00
CA MET A 125 12.74 -7.36 2.63
C MET A 125 13.73 -8.36 3.27
N TRP A 126 13.23 -9.43 3.89
CA TRP A 126 14.11 -10.49 4.41
C TRP A 126 14.84 -11.24 3.29
N GLN A 127 14.18 -11.46 2.14
CA GLN A 127 14.84 -12.06 0.96
C GLN A 127 15.89 -11.12 0.35
N MET A 128 15.68 -9.82 0.43
CA MET A 128 16.65 -8.81 -0.01
C MET A 128 17.94 -8.85 0.82
N ASP A 129 17.85 -9.19 2.10
CA ASP A 129 18.98 -9.26 3.03
C ASP A 129 19.04 -10.60 3.78
N PRO A 130 19.30 -11.72 3.08
CA PRO A 130 19.30 -13.05 3.70
C PRO A 130 20.39 -13.25 4.76
N ALA A 131 21.44 -12.44 4.73
CA ALA A 131 22.53 -12.46 5.71
C ALA A 131 22.28 -11.57 6.93
N GLY A 132 21.18 -10.81 6.96
CA GLY A 132 20.79 -9.96 8.07
C GLY A 132 21.70 -8.77 8.34
N LYS A 133 22.43 -8.29 7.33
CA LYS A 133 23.46 -7.24 7.52
C LYS A 133 22.90 -5.82 7.60
N ILE A 134 21.70 -5.60 7.10
CA ILE A 134 21.03 -4.29 7.08
C ILE A 134 19.67 -4.29 7.79
N GLN A 135 19.30 -5.41 8.43
CA GLN A 135 18.01 -5.54 9.10
C GLN A 135 17.85 -4.59 10.29
N ASP A 136 18.92 -4.20 10.95
CA ASP A 136 18.93 -3.21 12.04
C ASP A 136 18.53 -1.80 11.59
N ARG A 137 18.49 -1.56 10.27
CA ARG A 137 18.08 -0.31 9.64
C ARG A 137 16.71 -0.40 8.95
N MET A 138 15.99 -1.51 9.12
CA MET A 138 14.64 -1.73 8.59
C MET A 138 13.61 -1.70 9.72
N PHE A 139 12.65 -0.81 9.60
CA PHE A 139 11.60 -0.58 10.59
C PHE A 139 10.23 -0.90 10.01
N TRP A 140 9.32 -1.38 10.86
CA TRP A 140 8.04 -1.92 10.43
C TRP A 140 6.92 -1.40 11.32
N GLU A 141 5.90 -0.82 10.69
CA GLU A 141 4.71 -0.37 11.38
C GLU A 141 3.45 -0.87 10.67
N GLY A 142 2.55 -1.45 11.43
CA GLY A 142 1.29 -1.99 10.93
C GLY A 142 0.08 -1.27 11.54
N TYR A 143 -0.95 -1.07 10.73
CA TYR A 143 -2.14 -0.30 11.11
C TYR A 143 -3.42 -1.10 10.89
N ARG A 144 -4.48 -0.79 11.67
CA ARG A 144 -5.80 -1.40 11.53
C ARG A 144 -6.58 -0.77 10.36
N SER A 145 -5.94 -0.65 9.23
CA SER A 145 -6.42 -0.05 7.98
C SER A 145 -6.10 -0.95 6.80
N GLY A 146 -6.62 -0.61 5.63
CA GLY A 146 -6.21 -1.18 4.35
C GLY A 146 -5.12 -0.35 3.67
N HIS A 147 -5.09 -0.39 2.35
CA HIS A 147 -4.09 0.26 1.49
C HIS A 147 -3.96 1.77 1.73
N MET A 148 -5.08 2.46 1.84
CA MET A 148 -5.11 3.87 2.21
C MET A 148 -5.24 4.01 3.73
N MET A 149 -4.17 3.71 4.48
CA MET A 149 -4.17 3.69 5.93
C MET A 149 -4.53 5.04 6.56
N TYR A 150 -4.30 6.14 5.86
CA TYR A 150 -4.63 7.50 6.29
C TYR A 150 -6.14 7.83 6.28
N LEU A 151 -7.00 6.95 5.76
CA LEU A 151 -8.46 7.12 5.83
C LEU A 151 -9.01 6.90 7.24
N ARG A 152 -8.34 6.12 8.07
CA ARG A 152 -8.66 5.96 9.48
C ARG A 152 -7.91 7.02 10.28
N LYS A 153 -8.66 7.92 10.96
CA LYS A 153 -8.06 9.08 11.66
C LYS A 153 -7.02 8.70 12.71
N GLU A 154 -7.28 7.62 13.45
CA GLU A 154 -6.35 7.13 14.47
C GLU A 154 -5.06 6.62 13.84
N ASP A 155 -5.15 5.92 12.71
CA ASP A 155 -3.97 5.42 12.00
C ASP A 155 -3.21 6.54 11.30
N LEU A 156 -3.91 7.56 10.77
CA LEU A 156 -3.28 8.78 10.25
C LEU A 156 -2.45 9.47 11.33
N SER A 157 -3.01 9.66 12.53
CA SER A 157 -2.30 10.28 13.64
C SER A 157 -1.09 9.44 14.06
N THR A 158 -1.31 8.13 14.28
CA THR A 158 -0.26 7.20 14.72
C THR A 158 0.86 7.07 13.69
N SER A 159 0.53 6.99 12.39
CA SER A 159 1.53 6.90 11.33
C SER A 159 2.39 8.17 11.23
N ASN A 160 1.80 9.34 11.45
CA ASN A 160 2.56 10.59 11.55
C ASN A 160 3.53 10.59 12.73
N ASP A 161 3.11 10.10 13.88
CA ASP A 161 3.98 10.03 15.07
C ASP A 161 5.11 9.03 14.85
N HIS A 162 4.84 7.86 14.28
CA HIS A 162 5.87 6.88 13.90
C HIS A 162 6.86 7.48 12.90
N LEU A 163 6.36 8.18 11.89
CA LEU A 163 7.22 8.84 10.90
C LEU A 163 8.13 9.91 11.53
N ARG A 164 7.61 10.72 12.46
CA ARG A 164 8.43 11.70 13.19
C ARG A 164 9.51 11.05 14.03
N VAL A 165 9.16 9.97 14.73
CA VAL A 165 10.12 9.19 15.53
C VAL A 165 11.18 8.56 14.63
N PHE A 166 10.77 7.96 13.51
CA PHE A 166 11.67 7.37 12.53
C PHE A 166 12.66 8.40 11.97
N ILE A 167 12.18 9.55 11.50
CA ILE A 167 13.04 10.61 10.97
C ILE A 167 14.03 11.08 12.04
N LYS A 168 13.56 11.36 13.26
CA LYS A 168 14.42 11.79 14.36
C LYS A 168 15.52 10.79 14.69
N ASN A 169 15.21 9.50 14.68
CA ASN A 169 16.14 8.42 15.00
C ASN A 169 17.08 8.08 13.83
N SER A 170 16.67 8.42 12.60
CA SER A 170 17.48 8.19 11.39
C SER A 170 18.54 9.26 11.15
N ILE A 171 18.46 10.40 11.84
CA ILE A 171 19.48 11.45 11.73
C ILE A 171 20.69 11.03 12.59
N PRO A 172 21.87 10.78 11.99
CA PRO A 172 23.03 10.39 12.75
C PRO A 172 23.53 11.55 13.64
N LYS A 173 23.97 11.23 14.83
CA LYS A 173 24.63 12.22 15.67
C LYS A 173 25.99 12.60 15.07
N VAL A 174 26.40 13.85 15.26
CA VAL A 174 27.72 14.30 14.79
C VAL A 174 28.81 13.39 15.36
N GLY A 175 29.68 12.90 14.49
CA GLY A 175 30.78 11.98 14.85
C GLY A 175 30.36 10.50 14.93
N THR A 176 29.13 10.13 14.58
CA THR A 176 28.72 8.72 14.49
C THR A 176 29.50 8.04 13.36
N PRO A 177 30.27 6.97 13.62
CA PRO A 177 31.01 6.26 12.58
C PRO A 177 30.04 5.55 11.62
N ALA A 178 30.40 5.50 10.34
CA ALA A 178 29.68 4.72 9.35
C ALA A 178 29.80 3.22 9.65
N LYS A 179 28.70 2.49 9.52
CA LYS A 179 28.66 1.03 9.60
C LYS A 179 28.49 0.48 8.17
N PHE A 180 29.51 -0.20 7.69
CA PHE A 180 29.53 -0.89 6.42
C PHE A 180 29.44 -2.39 6.57
#